data_ff0470433dc5fc2cf57bf560df6c4765
#
_entry.id   ff0470433dc5fc2cf57bf560df6c4765
#
_cell.length_a   1.000
_cell.length_b   1.000
_cell.length_c   1.000
_cell.angle_alpha   90.00
_cell.angle_beta   90.00
_cell.angle_gamma   90.00
#
_symmetry.space_group_name_H-M   'P 1'
#
loop_
_entity.id
_entity.type
_entity.pdbx_description
1 polymer ?
#
loop_
_entity_poly.entity_id
_entity_poly.type
_entity_poly.pdbx_seq_one_letter_code
_entity_poly.pdbx_strand_id
1 'polypeptide(L)'
;MATIKEIAALAGVSRGTVDRVLNHRGDVNPQTEEKIWKIVRALDYKPNKAGIVLAAQKKNLKLGVVLLGVGNPFFDDVLAGVREKAEELAGYNCSVLIKQTEYSLKQQLDAIDALLSEGINGLAISPYNDSAVREKIDSLGSAGIPVVTLNTDIENASRIAYVGSNFYRSGETAGALMRLMTKGEVRVGIISGSQNILCHTERIAGFAHIVSSHPNIRIVDTVNSNDDDRMSFDLTKQLLLDHPEINAFYFTAGGVYGGCKAIEASARKNDTVVITNDLVPTTREYMEKGLIAATICQQPFQQGSLPLSILFSCLAAGEMPVSENNYVDVDIRIR
;
A
#
# COMPACT_ATOMS: atom_id res chain seq x y z
N MET A 1 5.41 -35.52 -3.86
CA MET A 1 4.74 -34.39 -3.20
C MET A 1 3.79 -34.93 -2.16
N ALA A 2 3.87 -34.45 -0.93
CA ALA A 2 2.94 -34.86 0.12
C ALA A 2 1.50 -34.45 -0.25
N THR A 3 0.52 -35.20 0.22
CA THR A 3 -0.90 -34.96 -0.08
C THR A 3 -1.70 -34.80 1.20
N ILE A 4 -2.85 -34.12 1.14
CA ILE A 4 -3.78 -34.02 2.28
C ILE A 4 -4.16 -35.41 2.81
N LYS A 5 -4.22 -36.44 1.92
CA LYS A 5 -4.51 -37.81 2.29
C LYS A 5 -3.41 -38.43 3.17
N GLU A 6 -2.16 -38.16 2.87
CA GLU A 6 -1.01 -38.61 3.66
C GLU A 6 -0.93 -37.90 5.01
N ILE A 7 -1.16 -36.57 5.03
CA ILE A 7 -1.21 -35.80 6.26
C ILE A 7 -2.33 -36.32 7.18
N ALA A 8 -3.51 -36.58 6.61
CA ALA A 8 -4.66 -37.11 7.35
C ALA A 8 -4.35 -38.50 7.94
N ALA A 9 -3.70 -39.37 7.16
CA ALA A 9 -3.28 -40.68 7.64
C ALA A 9 -2.24 -40.62 8.78
N LEU A 10 -1.22 -39.75 8.63
CA LEU A 10 -0.19 -39.56 9.67
C LEU A 10 -0.72 -38.88 10.93
N ALA A 11 -1.67 -37.97 10.77
CA ALA A 11 -2.33 -37.30 11.89
C ALA A 11 -3.40 -38.16 12.59
N GLY A 12 -3.88 -39.23 11.91
CA GLY A 12 -4.97 -40.07 12.42
C GLY A 12 -6.34 -39.37 12.40
N VAL A 13 -6.57 -38.48 11.41
CA VAL A 13 -7.80 -37.69 11.31
C VAL A 13 -8.40 -37.79 9.90
N SER A 14 -9.61 -37.25 9.72
CA SER A 14 -10.23 -37.16 8.39
C SER A 14 -9.53 -36.13 7.50
N ARG A 15 -9.64 -36.27 6.17
CA ARG A 15 -9.16 -35.25 5.21
C ARG A 15 -9.84 -33.89 5.46
N GLY A 16 -11.13 -33.90 5.84
CA GLY A 16 -11.87 -32.69 6.17
C GLY A 16 -11.33 -31.98 7.42
N THR A 17 -10.78 -32.73 8.38
CA THR A 17 -10.12 -32.14 9.56
C THR A 17 -8.81 -31.47 9.17
N VAL A 18 -7.99 -32.12 8.30
CA VAL A 18 -6.76 -31.52 7.77
C VAL A 18 -7.08 -30.27 6.94
N ASP A 19 -8.10 -30.33 6.09
CA ASP A 19 -8.54 -29.19 5.27
C ASP A 19 -8.99 -28.01 6.14
N ARG A 20 -9.73 -28.25 7.22
CA ARG A 20 -10.11 -27.19 8.19
C ARG A 20 -8.90 -26.54 8.85
N VAL A 21 -7.91 -27.34 9.26
CA VAL A 21 -6.67 -26.82 9.87
C VAL A 21 -5.87 -26.00 8.86
N LEU A 22 -5.64 -26.54 7.66
CA LEU A 22 -4.88 -25.86 6.60
C LEU A 22 -5.53 -24.55 6.15
N ASN A 23 -6.85 -24.45 6.21
CA ASN A 23 -7.64 -23.29 5.78
C ASN A 23 -8.19 -22.48 6.96
N HIS A 24 -7.69 -22.69 8.17
CA HIS A 24 -8.09 -21.94 9.40
C HIS A 24 -9.62 -21.85 9.60
N ARG A 25 -10.38 -22.90 9.23
CA ARG A 25 -11.85 -22.90 9.27
C ARG A 25 -12.46 -23.24 10.64
N GLY A 26 -11.67 -23.20 11.73
CA GLY A 26 -12.14 -23.42 13.10
C GLY A 26 -12.61 -24.86 13.40
N ASP A 27 -13.19 -25.06 14.60
CA ASP A 27 -13.79 -26.34 15.08
C ASP A 27 -12.85 -27.55 15.09
N VAL A 28 -11.53 -27.34 15.24
CA VAL A 28 -10.56 -28.42 15.43
C VAL A 28 -9.92 -28.27 16.81
N ASN A 29 -9.81 -29.38 17.53
CA ASN A 29 -9.14 -29.40 18.84
C ASN A 29 -7.70 -28.88 18.71
N PRO A 30 -7.24 -27.93 19.56
CA PRO A 30 -5.91 -27.32 19.48
C PRO A 30 -4.75 -28.33 19.43
N GLN A 31 -4.84 -29.44 20.16
CA GLN A 31 -3.80 -30.50 20.12
C GLN A 31 -3.76 -31.21 18.77
N THR A 32 -4.92 -31.40 18.14
CA THR A 32 -5.02 -31.98 16.80
C THR A 32 -4.49 -31.02 15.74
N GLU A 33 -4.79 -29.75 15.87
CA GLU A 33 -4.28 -28.68 15.00
C GLU A 33 -2.75 -28.60 15.07
N GLU A 34 -2.17 -28.55 16.26
CA GLU A 34 -0.71 -28.53 16.45
C GLU A 34 -0.04 -29.78 15.85
N LYS A 35 -0.64 -30.97 16.00
CA LYS A 35 -0.17 -32.22 15.42
C LYS A 35 -0.15 -32.15 13.89
N ILE A 36 -1.21 -31.62 13.28
CA ILE A 36 -1.30 -31.47 11.82
C ILE A 36 -0.23 -30.50 11.33
N TRP A 37 -0.04 -29.35 11.97
CA TRP A 37 0.98 -28.38 11.59
C TRP A 37 2.40 -28.92 11.72
N LYS A 38 2.70 -29.77 12.72
CA LYS A 38 3.99 -30.48 12.81
C LYS A 38 4.23 -31.39 11.60
N ILE A 39 3.22 -32.14 11.16
CA ILE A 39 3.29 -33.02 10.00
C ILE A 39 3.43 -32.25 8.71
N VAL A 40 2.65 -31.17 8.54
CA VAL A 40 2.72 -30.27 7.37
C VAL A 40 4.13 -29.72 7.17
N ARG A 41 4.75 -29.24 8.28
CA ARG A 41 6.14 -28.74 8.25
C ARG A 41 7.16 -29.85 7.97
N ALA A 42 7.00 -31.00 8.59
CA ALA A 42 7.93 -32.12 8.41
C ALA A 42 7.91 -32.68 6.98
N LEU A 43 6.78 -32.60 6.29
CA LEU A 43 6.61 -33.09 4.91
C LEU A 43 6.88 -31.99 3.85
N ASP A 44 7.24 -30.77 4.25
CA ASP A 44 7.30 -29.59 3.35
C ASP A 44 6.07 -29.54 2.42
N TYR A 45 4.89 -29.78 3.00
CA TYR A 45 3.66 -29.83 2.23
C TYR A 45 3.35 -28.46 1.64
N LYS A 46 3.18 -28.42 0.35
CA LYS A 46 2.68 -27.26 -0.39
C LYS A 46 1.36 -27.64 -1.06
N PRO A 47 0.32 -26.78 -0.94
CA PRO A 47 -0.94 -27.02 -1.62
C PRO A 47 -0.73 -27.31 -3.10
N ASN A 48 -1.51 -28.26 -3.63
CA ASN A 48 -1.41 -28.61 -5.05
C ASN A 48 -1.97 -27.48 -5.92
N LYS A 49 -1.08 -26.66 -6.49
CA LYS A 49 -1.48 -25.56 -7.37
C LYS A 49 -2.43 -25.99 -8.48
N ALA A 50 -2.26 -27.17 -9.03
CA ALA A 50 -3.15 -27.71 -10.07
C ALA A 50 -4.59 -27.96 -9.56
N GLY A 51 -4.73 -28.40 -8.31
CA GLY A 51 -6.04 -28.57 -7.66
C GLY A 51 -6.75 -27.23 -7.41
N ILE A 52 -5.98 -26.22 -6.98
CA ILE A 52 -6.46 -24.84 -6.78
C ILE A 52 -6.94 -24.25 -8.10
N VAL A 53 -6.15 -24.38 -9.15
CA VAL A 53 -6.47 -23.95 -10.51
C VAL A 53 -7.77 -24.60 -11.01
N LEU A 54 -7.91 -25.90 -10.86
CA LEU A 54 -9.10 -26.62 -11.30
C LEU A 54 -10.37 -26.20 -10.51
N ALA A 55 -10.22 -25.92 -9.21
CA ALA A 55 -11.29 -25.40 -8.38
C ALA A 55 -11.68 -23.97 -8.77
N ALA A 56 -10.71 -23.10 -9.07
CA ALA A 56 -10.91 -21.74 -9.52
C ALA A 56 -11.63 -21.69 -10.88
N GLN A 57 -11.21 -22.51 -11.85
CA GLN A 57 -11.81 -22.57 -13.18
C GLN A 57 -13.32 -22.86 -13.14
N LYS A 58 -13.79 -23.60 -12.15
CA LYS A 58 -15.22 -23.90 -11.96
C LYS A 58 -16.01 -22.74 -11.33
N LYS A 59 -15.34 -21.81 -10.64
CA LYS A 59 -16.00 -20.76 -9.86
C LYS A 59 -16.29 -19.48 -10.65
N ASN A 60 -15.63 -19.27 -11.81
CA ASN A 60 -15.75 -18.05 -12.62
C ASN A 60 -15.60 -16.78 -11.77
N LEU A 61 -14.44 -16.64 -11.14
CA LEU A 61 -14.19 -15.58 -10.15
C LEU A 61 -14.10 -14.21 -10.83
N LYS A 62 -14.61 -13.19 -10.14
CA LYS A 62 -14.47 -11.77 -10.52
C LYS A 62 -13.85 -10.99 -9.37
N LEU A 63 -12.73 -10.35 -9.58
CA LEU A 63 -12.10 -9.45 -8.61
C LEU A 63 -12.33 -8.00 -9.01
N GLY A 64 -12.71 -7.17 -8.04
CA GLY A 64 -12.78 -5.72 -8.19
C GLY A 64 -11.48 -5.08 -7.73
N VAL A 65 -11.06 -4.01 -8.40
CA VAL A 65 -9.95 -3.14 -7.98
C VAL A 65 -10.43 -1.70 -7.99
N VAL A 66 -10.24 -1.00 -6.88
CA VAL A 66 -10.48 0.45 -6.78
C VAL A 66 -9.18 1.14 -6.39
N LEU A 67 -8.67 1.99 -7.28
CA LEU A 67 -7.46 2.79 -7.05
C LEU A 67 -7.83 4.27 -6.91
N LEU A 68 -7.26 4.95 -5.92
CA LEU A 68 -7.32 6.40 -5.78
C LEU A 68 -6.26 7.08 -6.67
N GLY A 69 -6.42 8.40 -6.89
CA GLY A 69 -5.37 9.24 -7.44
C GLY A 69 -5.21 9.15 -8.95
N VAL A 70 -6.30 9.25 -9.69
CA VAL A 70 -6.26 9.45 -11.15
C VAL A 70 -5.29 10.58 -11.49
N GLY A 71 -4.34 10.33 -12.40
CA GLY A 71 -3.33 11.31 -12.84
C GLY A 71 -2.07 11.37 -11.97
N ASN A 72 -2.00 10.64 -10.85
CA ASN A 72 -0.78 10.48 -10.09
C ASN A 72 0.08 9.36 -10.72
N PRO A 73 1.30 9.68 -11.24
CA PRO A 73 2.16 8.71 -11.95
C PRO A 73 2.57 7.48 -11.11
N PHE A 74 2.54 7.57 -9.78
CA PHE A 74 2.78 6.42 -8.91
C PHE A 74 1.79 5.28 -9.19
N PHE A 75 0.53 5.61 -9.45
CA PHE A 75 -0.50 4.61 -9.72
C PHE A 75 -0.43 4.00 -11.11
N ASP A 76 0.37 4.55 -12.04
CA ASP A 76 0.63 3.91 -13.34
C ASP A 76 1.38 2.58 -13.16
N ASP A 77 2.38 2.53 -12.26
CA ASP A 77 3.13 1.32 -11.95
C ASP A 77 2.29 0.34 -11.10
N VAL A 78 1.45 0.84 -10.18
CA VAL A 78 0.48 0.00 -9.45
C VAL A 78 -0.48 -0.67 -10.44
N LEU A 79 -1.01 0.11 -11.37
CA LEU A 79 -1.92 -0.37 -12.41
C LEU A 79 -1.26 -1.37 -13.35
N ALA A 80 0.03 -1.19 -13.67
CA ALA A 80 0.80 -2.17 -14.44
C ALA A 80 0.86 -3.52 -13.70
N GLY A 81 1.12 -3.52 -12.39
CA GLY A 81 1.11 -4.73 -11.57
C GLY A 81 -0.28 -5.39 -11.49
N VAL A 82 -1.35 -4.58 -11.40
CA VAL A 82 -2.74 -5.08 -11.46
C VAL A 82 -3.02 -5.76 -12.80
N ARG A 83 -2.64 -5.12 -13.92
CA ARG A 83 -2.91 -5.63 -15.28
C ARG A 83 -2.16 -6.92 -15.56
N GLU A 84 -0.85 -6.98 -15.23
CA GLU A 84 -0.07 -8.20 -15.41
C GLU A 84 -0.67 -9.37 -14.61
N LYS A 85 -1.06 -9.12 -13.35
CA LYS A 85 -1.71 -10.16 -12.54
C LYS A 85 -3.09 -10.53 -13.08
N ALA A 86 -3.85 -9.58 -13.63
CA ALA A 86 -5.14 -9.86 -14.25
C ALA A 86 -5.00 -10.77 -15.48
N GLU A 87 -3.97 -10.57 -16.32
CA GLU A 87 -3.65 -11.44 -17.46
C GLU A 87 -3.30 -12.86 -17.00
N GLU A 88 -2.47 -13.00 -15.94
CA GLU A 88 -2.17 -14.30 -15.35
C GLU A 88 -3.44 -15.01 -14.84
N LEU A 89 -4.29 -14.28 -14.11
CA LEU A 89 -5.51 -14.83 -13.51
C LEU A 89 -6.59 -15.19 -14.53
N ALA A 90 -6.60 -14.53 -15.70
CA ALA A 90 -7.51 -14.88 -16.79
C ALA A 90 -7.33 -16.34 -17.25
N GLY A 91 -6.11 -16.89 -17.21
CA GLY A 91 -5.81 -18.30 -17.46
C GLY A 91 -6.48 -19.26 -16.47
N TYR A 92 -6.93 -18.75 -15.32
CA TYR A 92 -7.62 -19.51 -14.28
C TYR A 92 -9.13 -19.21 -14.21
N ASN A 93 -9.70 -18.62 -15.26
CA ASN A 93 -11.12 -18.20 -15.32
C ASN A 93 -11.49 -17.19 -14.22
N CYS A 94 -10.55 -16.28 -13.92
CA CYS A 94 -10.75 -15.19 -13.00
C CYS A 94 -10.58 -13.87 -13.75
N SER A 95 -11.64 -13.04 -13.77
CA SER A 95 -11.60 -11.70 -14.37
C SER A 95 -11.34 -10.62 -13.34
N VAL A 96 -10.72 -9.52 -13.76
CA VAL A 96 -10.42 -8.37 -12.91
C VAL A 96 -11.08 -7.12 -13.51
N LEU A 97 -11.90 -6.45 -12.69
CA LEU A 97 -12.58 -5.22 -13.04
C LEU A 97 -11.91 -4.06 -12.31
N ILE A 98 -11.45 -3.04 -13.03
CA ILE A 98 -10.65 -1.95 -12.49
C ILE A 98 -11.44 -0.65 -12.57
N LYS A 99 -11.51 0.07 -11.44
CA LYS A 99 -12.01 1.45 -11.33
C LYS A 99 -10.91 2.33 -10.76
N GLN A 100 -10.71 3.48 -11.36
CA GLN A 100 -9.84 4.53 -10.83
C GLN A 100 -10.70 5.74 -10.47
N THR A 101 -10.42 6.36 -9.34
CA THR A 101 -11.16 7.54 -8.85
C THR A 101 -10.17 8.66 -8.51
N GLU A 102 -10.63 9.88 -8.55
CA GLU A 102 -9.96 10.99 -7.90
C GLU A 102 -9.96 10.80 -6.38
N TYR A 103 -9.29 11.68 -5.64
CA TYR A 103 -9.35 11.72 -4.17
C TYR A 103 -10.74 12.22 -3.71
N SER A 104 -11.77 11.43 -3.98
CA SER A 104 -13.18 11.75 -3.72
C SER A 104 -13.91 10.59 -3.06
N LEU A 105 -14.39 10.82 -1.83
CA LEU A 105 -15.20 9.86 -1.09
C LEU A 105 -16.39 9.36 -1.92
N LYS A 106 -17.13 10.30 -2.54
CA LYS A 106 -18.31 9.95 -3.35
C LYS A 106 -17.95 9.05 -4.52
N GLN A 107 -16.92 9.41 -5.30
CA GLN A 107 -16.51 8.60 -6.46
C GLN A 107 -16.05 7.20 -6.02
N GLN A 108 -15.38 7.09 -4.87
CA GLN A 108 -14.93 5.79 -4.37
C GLN A 108 -16.11 4.90 -3.97
N LEU A 109 -17.10 5.43 -3.26
CA LEU A 109 -18.30 4.68 -2.90
C LEU A 109 -19.09 4.25 -4.15
N ASP A 110 -19.28 5.16 -5.11
CA ASP A 110 -19.92 4.87 -6.40
C ASP A 110 -19.17 3.77 -7.17
N ALA A 111 -17.82 3.77 -7.14
CA ALA A 111 -17.01 2.76 -7.79
C ALA A 111 -17.14 1.38 -7.14
N ILE A 112 -17.21 1.32 -5.80
CA ILE A 112 -17.45 0.07 -5.07
C ILE A 112 -18.83 -0.48 -5.42
N ASP A 113 -19.88 0.37 -5.43
CA ASP A 113 -21.24 -0.06 -5.76
C ASP A 113 -21.38 -0.54 -7.19
N ALA A 114 -20.70 0.11 -8.14
CA ALA A 114 -20.65 -0.34 -9.52
C ALA A 114 -20.00 -1.73 -9.65
N LEU A 115 -18.88 -1.99 -8.95
CA LEU A 115 -18.22 -3.30 -8.95
C LEU A 115 -19.09 -4.39 -8.30
N LEU A 116 -19.82 -4.05 -7.24
CA LEU A 116 -20.78 -4.98 -6.61
C LEU A 116 -21.92 -5.35 -7.58
N SER A 117 -22.42 -4.39 -8.34
CA SER A 117 -23.45 -4.63 -9.38
C SER A 117 -22.95 -5.55 -10.50
N GLU A 118 -21.64 -5.55 -10.77
CA GLU A 118 -20.97 -6.48 -11.70
C GLU A 118 -20.77 -7.88 -11.11
N GLY A 119 -21.05 -8.08 -9.82
CA GLY A 119 -20.97 -9.36 -9.14
C GLY A 119 -19.55 -9.78 -8.79
N ILE A 120 -18.71 -8.89 -8.25
CA ILE A 120 -17.38 -9.23 -7.77
C ILE A 120 -17.44 -10.19 -6.58
N ASN A 121 -16.43 -11.06 -6.47
CA ASN A 121 -16.29 -12.01 -5.38
C ASN A 121 -15.25 -11.56 -4.32
N GLY A 122 -14.41 -10.59 -4.65
CA GLY A 122 -13.41 -9.99 -3.76
C GLY A 122 -13.00 -8.60 -4.24
N LEU A 123 -12.52 -7.77 -3.34
CA LEU A 123 -12.18 -6.38 -3.61
C LEU A 123 -10.74 -6.07 -3.15
N ALA A 124 -9.92 -5.53 -4.07
CA ALA A 124 -8.67 -4.84 -3.74
C ALA A 124 -8.92 -3.33 -3.82
N ILE A 125 -8.56 -2.58 -2.78
CA ILE A 125 -8.89 -1.16 -2.70
C ILE A 125 -7.77 -0.34 -2.05
N SER A 126 -7.44 0.81 -2.67
CA SER A 126 -6.69 1.89 -2.02
C SER A 126 -7.71 2.81 -1.34
N PRO A 127 -7.98 2.68 -0.03
CA PRO A 127 -9.14 3.30 0.59
C PRO A 127 -8.92 4.78 0.93
N TYR A 128 -9.98 5.57 0.80
CA TYR A 128 -10.12 6.85 1.44
C TYR A 128 -10.41 6.63 2.94
N ASN A 129 -9.65 7.23 3.84
CA ASN A 129 -9.81 7.01 5.29
C ASN A 129 -11.03 7.79 5.81
N ASP A 130 -12.20 7.19 5.64
CA ASP A 130 -13.50 7.74 6.07
C ASP A 130 -14.40 6.63 6.61
N SER A 131 -15.25 6.96 7.58
CA SER A 131 -16.17 6.00 8.22
C SER A 131 -17.10 5.33 7.22
N ALA A 132 -17.57 6.04 6.18
CA ALA A 132 -18.45 5.45 5.18
C ALA A 132 -17.74 4.38 4.32
N VAL A 133 -16.46 4.57 4.00
CA VAL A 133 -15.66 3.55 3.30
C VAL A 133 -15.41 2.36 4.21
N ARG A 134 -15.09 2.60 5.51
CA ARG A 134 -14.94 1.52 6.49
C ARG A 134 -16.20 0.69 6.62
N GLU A 135 -17.35 1.33 6.82
CA GLU A 135 -18.64 0.66 6.93
C GLU A 135 -18.96 -0.17 5.68
N LYS A 136 -18.59 0.35 4.50
CA LYS A 136 -18.74 -0.38 3.24
C LYS A 136 -17.85 -1.62 3.20
N ILE A 137 -16.58 -1.52 3.60
CA ILE A 137 -15.65 -2.66 3.69
C ILE A 137 -16.17 -3.69 4.70
N ASP A 138 -16.64 -3.26 5.87
CA ASP A 138 -17.20 -4.15 6.90
C ASP A 138 -18.46 -4.89 6.39
N SER A 139 -19.30 -4.20 5.64
CA SER A 139 -20.49 -4.81 5.01
C SER A 139 -20.11 -5.88 3.97
N LEU A 140 -19.04 -5.65 3.19
CA LEU A 140 -18.52 -6.62 2.24
C LEU A 140 -17.99 -7.86 2.95
N GLY A 141 -17.18 -7.69 4.00
CA GLY A 141 -16.70 -8.80 4.84
C GLY A 141 -17.84 -9.63 5.41
N SER A 142 -18.90 -8.97 5.92
CA SER A 142 -20.10 -9.62 6.44
C SER A 142 -20.89 -10.38 5.36
N ALA A 143 -20.84 -9.92 4.11
CA ALA A 143 -21.43 -10.59 2.95
C ALA A 143 -20.56 -11.72 2.36
N GLY A 144 -19.39 -12.00 2.97
CA GLY A 144 -18.46 -13.02 2.50
C GLY A 144 -17.62 -12.60 1.29
N ILE A 145 -17.52 -11.30 1.01
CA ILE A 145 -16.66 -10.73 -0.02
C ILE A 145 -15.37 -10.23 0.64
N PRO A 146 -14.25 -10.97 0.54
CA PRO A 146 -13.00 -10.57 1.15
C PRO A 146 -12.46 -9.27 0.55
N VAL A 147 -11.90 -8.42 1.42
CA VAL A 147 -11.28 -7.15 1.02
C VAL A 147 -9.80 -7.17 1.38
N VAL A 148 -8.96 -6.76 0.44
CA VAL A 148 -7.55 -6.46 0.64
C VAL A 148 -7.33 -4.98 0.38
N THR A 149 -6.80 -4.26 1.36
CA THR A 149 -6.38 -2.87 1.16
C THR A 149 -4.98 -2.82 0.56
N LEU A 150 -4.72 -1.82 -0.29
CA LEU A 150 -3.43 -1.65 -0.93
C LEU A 150 -2.98 -0.19 -0.95
N ASN A 151 -1.67 0.03 -1.00
CA ASN A 151 -1.02 1.34 -0.95
C ASN A 151 -1.30 2.07 0.37
N THR A 152 -2.46 2.63 0.58
CA THR A 152 -2.90 3.16 1.87
C THR A 152 -3.85 2.18 2.57
N ASP A 153 -3.99 2.32 3.88
CA ASP A 153 -4.91 1.50 4.68
C ASP A 153 -6.05 2.35 5.26
N ILE A 154 -6.96 1.71 5.96
CA ILE A 154 -8.08 2.34 6.66
C ILE A 154 -8.21 1.75 8.06
N GLU A 155 -8.37 2.61 9.05
CA GLU A 155 -8.40 2.23 10.45
C GLU A 155 -9.63 1.38 10.78
N ASN A 156 -9.41 0.30 11.54
CA ASN A 156 -10.45 -0.54 12.12
C ASN A 156 -11.43 -1.17 11.11
N ALA A 157 -11.02 -1.39 9.87
CA ALA A 157 -11.84 -2.07 8.86
C ALA A 157 -11.61 -3.59 8.86
N SER A 158 -12.67 -4.35 8.55
CA SER A 158 -12.66 -5.82 8.47
C SER A 158 -12.05 -6.31 7.14
N ARG A 159 -10.79 -5.93 6.87
CA ARG A 159 -10.02 -6.43 5.73
C ARG A 159 -9.31 -7.73 6.06
N ILE A 160 -9.08 -8.59 5.06
CA ILE A 160 -8.30 -9.83 5.27
C ILE A 160 -6.80 -9.60 5.20
N ALA A 161 -6.34 -8.57 4.48
CA ALA A 161 -4.94 -8.18 4.41
C ALA A 161 -4.79 -6.72 3.97
N TYR A 162 -3.65 -6.14 4.35
CA TYR A 162 -3.09 -4.91 3.78
C TYR A 162 -1.83 -5.27 2.98
N VAL A 163 -1.65 -4.62 1.82
CA VAL A 163 -0.44 -4.70 0.98
C VAL A 163 0.08 -3.29 0.71
N GLY A 164 1.24 -2.96 1.21
CA GLY A 164 1.83 -1.63 1.05
C GLY A 164 3.08 -1.45 1.88
N SER A 165 3.55 -0.23 2.03
CA SER A 165 4.69 0.10 2.88
C SER A 165 4.25 0.30 4.34
N ASN A 166 5.21 0.13 5.26
CA ASN A 166 5.05 0.67 6.61
C ASN A 166 5.37 2.18 6.55
N PHE A 167 4.32 2.99 6.45
CA PHE A 167 4.47 4.43 6.20
C PHE A 167 5.08 5.19 7.37
N TYR A 168 4.81 4.75 8.59
CA TYR A 168 5.47 5.32 9.77
C TYR A 168 6.99 5.12 9.68
N ARG A 169 7.44 3.89 9.36
CA ARG A 169 8.86 3.60 9.15
C ARG A 169 9.45 4.32 7.94
N SER A 170 8.66 4.52 6.88
CA SER A 170 9.07 5.34 5.74
C SER A 170 9.35 6.79 6.18
N GLY A 171 8.48 7.35 7.02
CA GLY A 171 8.69 8.66 7.65
C GLY A 171 9.93 8.71 8.54
N GLU A 172 10.14 7.69 9.38
CA GLU A 172 11.37 7.56 10.19
C GLU A 172 12.62 7.54 9.30
N THR A 173 12.56 6.82 8.17
CA THR A 173 13.65 6.77 7.19
C THR A 173 13.92 8.16 6.60
N ALA A 174 12.88 8.92 6.24
CA ALA A 174 13.02 10.29 5.76
C ALA A 174 13.66 11.21 6.80
N GLY A 175 13.26 11.10 8.06
CA GLY A 175 13.88 11.84 9.18
C GLY A 175 15.34 11.49 9.38
N ALA A 176 15.70 10.21 9.31
CA ALA A 176 17.09 9.75 9.39
C ALA A 176 17.92 10.24 8.20
N LEU A 177 17.40 10.21 6.99
CA LEU A 177 18.06 10.77 5.79
C LEU A 177 18.25 12.28 5.94
N MET A 178 17.24 13.02 6.39
CA MET A 178 17.33 14.45 6.64
C MET A 178 18.51 14.76 7.58
N ARG A 179 18.62 14.03 8.68
CA ARG A 179 19.73 14.18 9.64
C ARG A 179 21.09 13.87 9.00
N LEU A 180 21.19 12.84 8.16
CA LEU A 180 22.45 12.44 7.54
C LEU A 180 22.92 13.39 6.44
N MET A 181 21.96 13.99 5.71
CA MET A 181 22.23 14.82 4.53
C MET A 181 22.35 16.32 4.84
N THR A 182 22.03 16.72 6.07
CA THR A 182 22.06 18.14 6.49
C THR A 182 23.11 18.38 7.58
N LYS A 183 23.51 19.64 7.75
CA LYS A 183 24.42 20.09 8.80
C LYS A 183 23.91 21.39 9.41
N GLY A 184 24.25 21.61 10.69
CA GLY A 184 23.84 22.81 11.42
C GLY A 184 22.35 22.85 11.71
N GLU A 185 21.78 24.03 11.72
CA GLU A 185 20.37 24.27 11.97
C GLU A 185 19.53 23.97 10.73
N VAL A 186 18.54 23.09 10.87
CA VAL A 186 17.67 22.63 9.79
C VAL A 186 16.23 23.03 10.09
N ARG A 187 15.62 23.73 9.14
CA ARG A 187 14.25 24.23 9.20
C ARG A 187 13.47 23.58 8.07
N VAL A 188 12.59 22.66 8.43
CA VAL A 188 11.90 21.78 7.47
C VAL A 188 10.50 22.27 7.20
N GLY A 189 10.20 22.52 5.92
CA GLY A 189 8.82 22.62 5.44
C GLY A 189 8.34 21.23 4.96
N ILE A 190 7.15 20.82 5.38
CA ILE A 190 6.54 19.58 4.90
C ILE A 190 5.43 19.89 3.90
N ILE A 191 5.53 19.29 2.72
CA ILE A 191 4.46 19.32 1.71
C ILE A 191 3.82 17.94 1.69
N SER A 192 2.55 17.87 2.07
CA SER A 192 1.80 16.63 2.19
C SER A 192 0.64 16.57 1.20
N GLY A 193 0.07 15.38 1.03
CA GLY A 193 -1.19 15.18 0.32
C GLY A 193 -2.41 15.43 1.21
N SER A 194 -3.50 14.71 0.94
CA SER A 194 -4.72 14.80 1.74
C SER A 194 -4.55 14.19 3.13
N GLN A 195 -5.10 14.83 4.16
CA GLN A 195 -5.15 14.29 5.53
C GLN A 195 -6.05 13.04 5.66
N ASN A 196 -6.96 12.84 4.71
CA ASN A 196 -7.83 11.67 4.66
C ASN A 196 -7.17 10.45 3.99
N ILE A 197 -5.87 10.52 3.75
CA ILE A 197 -5.06 9.40 3.24
C ILE A 197 -4.04 9.04 4.30
N LEU A 198 -4.25 7.89 4.93
CA LEU A 198 -3.52 7.47 6.13
C LEU A 198 -1.99 7.43 5.92
N CYS A 199 -1.53 7.03 4.74
CA CYS A 199 -0.11 6.98 4.44
C CYS A 199 0.59 8.35 4.55
N HIS A 200 -0.11 9.45 4.28
CA HIS A 200 0.48 10.79 4.39
C HIS A 200 0.69 11.21 5.84
N THR A 201 -0.31 10.98 6.69
CA THR A 201 -0.24 11.32 8.12
C THR A 201 0.75 10.45 8.88
N GLU A 202 0.83 9.15 8.55
CA GLU A 202 1.81 8.24 9.15
C GLU A 202 3.26 8.61 8.78
N ARG A 203 3.52 9.00 7.53
CA ARG A 203 4.84 9.49 7.12
C ARG A 203 5.26 10.73 7.90
N ILE A 204 4.34 11.68 8.10
CA ILE A 204 4.61 12.88 8.92
C ILE A 204 4.92 12.48 10.36
N ALA A 205 4.12 11.59 10.95
CA ALA A 205 4.31 11.13 12.32
C ALA A 205 5.67 10.44 12.52
N GLY A 206 6.06 9.54 11.59
CA GLY A 206 7.36 8.88 11.63
C GLY A 206 8.54 9.84 11.46
N PHE A 207 8.42 10.82 10.55
CA PHE A 207 9.42 11.88 10.39
C PHE A 207 9.56 12.71 11.67
N ALA A 208 8.44 13.17 12.21
CA ALA A 208 8.41 13.96 13.44
C ALA A 208 8.99 13.21 14.63
N HIS A 209 8.76 11.88 14.72
CA HIS A 209 9.33 11.03 15.76
C HIS A 209 10.87 11.10 15.74
N ILE A 210 11.50 10.91 14.58
CA ILE A 210 12.97 10.96 14.45
C ILE A 210 13.50 12.35 14.74
N VAL A 211 12.94 13.39 14.15
CA VAL A 211 13.48 14.75 14.30
C VAL A 211 13.27 15.32 15.70
N SER A 212 12.29 14.84 16.45
CA SER A 212 12.03 15.27 17.84
C SER A 212 13.22 15.04 18.78
N SER A 213 14.04 14.02 18.50
CA SER A 213 15.27 13.72 19.26
C SER A 213 16.51 14.50 18.76
N HIS A 214 16.35 15.37 17.75
CA HIS A 214 17.44 16.14 17.14
C HIS A 214 17.14 17.63 17.21
N PRO A 215 17.57 18.35 18.26
CA PRO A 215 17.16 19.74 18.52
C PRO A 215 17.58 20.73 17.44
N ASN A 216 18.56 20.40 16.61
CA ASN A 216 18.98 21.19 15.47
C ASN A 216 18.06 21.04 14.24
N ILE A 217 17.13 20.08 14.23
CA ILE A 217 16.17 19.89 13.15
C ILE A 217 14.77 20.23 13.66
N ARG A 218 14.10 21.18 13.00
CA ARG A 218 12.77 21.63 13.40
C ARG A 218 11.82 21.65 12.20
N ILE A 219 10.66 21.03 12.35
CA ILE A 219 9.53 21.22 11.42
C ILE A 219 8.99 22.63 11.69
N VAL A 220 9.00 23.47 10.65
CA VAL A 220 8.51 24.85 10.71
C VAL A 220 7.02 24.86 10.45
N ASP A 221 6.61 24.24 9.35
CA ASP A 221 5.20 24.14 8.98
C ASP A 221 4.92 22.91 8.12
N THR A 222 3.64 22.54 8.03
CA THR A 222 3.13 21.43 7.23
C THR A 222 1.90 21.87 6.45
N VAL A 223 1.95 21.77 5.12
CA VAL A 223 0.85 22.16 4.23
C VAL A 223 0.38 20.99 3.37
N ASN A 224 -0.89 20.98 2.98
CA ASN A 224 -1.52 19.92 2.23
C ASN A 224 -1.80 20.36 0.80
N SER A 225 -1.08 19.77 -0.17
CA SER A 225 -1.23 20.08 -1.59
C SER A 225 -2.24 19.17 -2.32
N ASN A 226 -2.81 18.19 -1.63
CA ASN A 226 -3.74 17.20 -2.20
C ASN A 226 -3.19 16.49 -3.45
N ASP A 227 -1.89 16.24 -3.49
CA ASP A 227 -1.15 15.65 -4.63
C ASP A 227 -1.19 16.51 -5.92
N ASP A 228 -1.65 17.75 -5.83
CA ASP A 228 -1.76 18.68 -6.96
C ASP A 228 -0.49 19.53 -7.12
N ASP A 229 0.12 19.48 -8.30
CA ASP A 229 1.37 20.18 -8.61
C ASP A 229 1.24 21.70 -8.55
N ARG A 230 0.10 22.26 -8.98
CA ARG A 230 -0.13 23.71 -8.97
C ARG A 230 -0.28 24.20 -7.54
N MET A 231 -1.10 23.50 -6.75
CA MET A 231 -1.27 23.83 -5.34
C MET A 231 0.05 23.69 -4.58
N SER A 232 0.82 22.63 -4.86
CA SER A 232 2.15 22.41 -4.26
C SER A 232 3.11 23.54 -4.60
N PHE A 233 3.10 24.04 -5.85
CA PHE A 233 3.90 25.20 -6.25
C PHE A 233 3.53 26.45 -5.43
N ASP A 234 2.24 26.77 -5.36
CA ASP A 234 1.77 27.97 -4.67
C ASP A 234 2.06 27.90 -3.16
N LEU A 235 1.79 26.76 -2.53
CA LEU A 235 2.06 26.52 -1.11
C LEU A 235 3.55 26.53 -0.77
N THR A 236 4.38 25.91 -1.58
CA THR A 236 5.84 25.90 -1.38
C THR A 236 6.41 27.31 -1.52
N LYS A 237 5.95 28.07 -2.52
CA LYS A 237 6.33 29.49 -2.68
C LYS A 237 5.92 30.31 -1.49
N GLN A 238 4.69 30.10 -0.99
CA GLN A 238 4.19 30.84 0.19
C GLN A 238 5.00 30.51 1.44
N LEU A 239 5.31 29.20 1.68
CA LEU A 239 6.18 28.79 2.79
C LEU A 239 7.55 29.47 2.76
N LEU A 240 8.17 29.56 1.58
CA LEU A 240 9.47 30.23 1.42
C LEU A 240 9.41 31.73 1.68
N LEU A 241 8.24 32.37 1.46
CA LEU A 241 8.02 33.79 1.77
C LEU A 241 7.76 34.04 3.25
N ASP A 242 6.90 33.24 3.86
CA ASP A 242 6.49 33.39 5.26
C ASP A 242 7.57 32.89 6.22
N HIS A 243 8.36 31.91 5.81
CA HIS A 243 9.40 31.26 6.59
C HIS A 243 10.74 31.24 5.82
N PRO A 244 11.41 32.41 5.71
CA PRO A 244 12.66 32.52 4.96
C PRO A 244 13.82 31.70 5.57
N GLU A 245 13.67 31.21 6.79
CA GLU A 245 14.60 30.31 7.45
C GLU A 245 14.53 28.86 6.95
N ILE A 246 13.46 28.43 6.22
CA ILE A 246 13.35 27.06 5.68
C ILE A 246 14.51 26.78 4.73
N ASN A 247 15.25 25.71 5.03
CA ASN A 247 16.38 25.23 4.24
C ASN A 247 16.30 23.73 3.93
N ALA A 248 15.16 23.09 4.24
CA ALA A 248 14.88 21.71 3.87
C ALA A 248 13.39 21.52 3.60
N PHE A 249 13.07 20.60 2.69
CA PHE A 249 11.70 20.15 2.42
C PHE A 249 11.58 18.64 2.49
N TYR A 250 10.45 18.18 3.01
CA TYR A 250 10.03 16.79 2.93
C TYR A 250 8.68 16.69 2.22
N PHE A 251 8.66 16.03 1.06
CA PHE A 251 7.43 15.74 0.32
C PHE A 251 6.94 14.34 0.68
N THR A 252 5.80 14.25 1.36
CA THR A 252 5.23 12.97 1.81
C THR A 252 4.32 12.31 0.78
N ALA A 253 3.97 13.03 -0.30
CA ALA A 253 2.93 12.71 -1.26
C ALA A 253 3.29 13.18 -2.67
N GLY A 254 2.32 13.20 -3.60
CA GLY A 254 2.43 13.85 -4.90
C GLY A 254 2.64 15.37 -4.80
N GLY A 255 2.64 16.06 -5.96
CA GLY A 255 2.92 17.51 -6.00
C GLY A 255 4.42 17.85 -5.96
N VAL A 256 5.29 16.86 -6.06
CA VAL A 256 6.76 17.04 -6.03
C VAL A 256 7.24 17.96 -7.13
N TYR A 257 6.69 17.84 -8.34
CA TYR A 257 7.07 18.67 -9.47
C TYR A 257 6.80 20.16 -9.20
N GLY A 258 5.61 20.48 -8.74
CA GLY A 258 5.22 21.87 -8.42
C GLY A 258 6.09 22.46 -7.31
N GLY A 259 6.27 21.74 -6.21
CA GLY A 259 7.11 22.20 -5.11
C GLY A 259 8.58 22.39 -5.52
N CYS A 260 9.15 21.46 -6.27
CA CYS A 260 10.51 21.61 -6.80
C CYS A 260 10.65 22.80 -7.74
N LYS A 261 9.64 23.09 -8.57
CA LYS A 261 9.62 24.31 -9.41
C LYS A 261 9.63 25.59 -8.58
N ALA A 262 8.88 25.63 -7.48
CA ALA A 262 8.87 26.80 -6.58
C ALA A 262 10.25 26.99 -5.92
N ILE A 263 10.88 25.91 -5.46
CA ILE A 263 12.23 25.96 -4.88
C ILE A 263 13.26 26.39 -5.95
N GLU A 264 13.18 25.83 -7.16
CA GLU A 264 14.07 26.17 -8.29
C GLU A 264 13.98 27.64 -8.69
N ALA A 265 12.78 28.22 -8.63
CA ALA A 265 12.54 29.64 -8.91
C ALA A 265 12.96 30.57 -7.77
N SER A 266 13.25 30.03 -6.59
CA SER A 266 13.68 30.82 -5.43
C SER A 266 15.19 31.04 -5.41
N ALA A 267 15.63 32.05 -4.66
CA ALA A 267 17.04 32.28 -4.38
C ALA A 267 17.69 31.19 -3.49
N ARG A 268 16.88 30.26 -2.95
CA ARG A 268 17.32 29.24 -1.97
C ARG A 268 17.61 27.87 -2.60
N LYS A 269 17.57 27.75 -3.93
CA LYS A 269 17.78 26.49 -4.66
C LYS A 269 19.03 25.70 -4.20
N ASN A 270 20.15 26.39 -4.02
CA ASN A 270 21.44 25.76 -3.71
C ASN A 270 21.62 25.44 -2.22
N ASP A 271 20.78 26.02 -1.35
CA ASP A 271 20.87 25.90 0.11
C ASP A 271 19.75 25.05 0.68
N THR A 272 18.96 24.40 -0.18
CA THR A 272 17.78 23.64 0.22
C THR A 272 17.98 22.14 -0.03
N VAL A 273 17.83 21.32 1.02
CA VAL A 273 17.82 19.85 0.92
C VAL A 273 16.39 19.37 0.74
N VAL A 274 16.15 18.55 -0.28
CA VAL A 274 14.82 18.00 -0.56
C VAL A 274 14.84 16.48 -0.47
N ILE A 275 13.92 15.92 0.32
CA ILE A 275 13.64 14.49 0.41
C ILE A 275 12.20 14.25 -0.04
N THR A 276 11.99 13.19 -0.82
CA THR A 276 10.69 12.87 -1.38
C THR A 276 10.33 11.40 -1.18
N ASN A 277 9.11 11.05 -1.54
CA ASN A 277 8.70 9.67 -1.74
C ASN A 277 8.45 9.43 -3.23
N ASP A 278 8.70 8.20 -3.66
CA ASP A 278 8.47 7.65 -4.99
C ASP A 278 9.36 8.22 -6.11
N LEU A 279 9.87 7.31 -6.94
CA LEU A 279 10.72 7.65 -8.07
C LEU A 279 9.89 7.76 -9.36
N VAL A 280 8.95 8.69 -9.38
CA VAL A 280 8.20 9.02 -10.60
C VAL A 280 9.08 9.83 -11.58
N PRO A 281 8.71 9.97 -12.87
CA PRO A 281 9.54 10.63 -13.88
C PRO A 281 10.02 12.03 -13.47
N THR A 282 9.15 12.83 -12.87
CA THR A 282 9.48 14.19 -12.38
C THR A 282 10.44 14.18 -11.19
N THR A 283 10.29 13.24 -10.27
CA THR A 283 11.24 13.04 -9.16
C THR A 283 12.62 12.70 -9.69
N ARG A 284 12.70 11.79 -10.67
CA ARG A 284 13.97 11.42 -11.34
C ARG A 284 14.64 12.63 -11.98
N GLU A 285 13.87 13.45 -12.72
CA GLU A 285 14.37 14.68 -13.35
C GLU A 285 15.03 15.62 -12.33
N TYR A 286 14.36 15.87 -11.19
CA TYR A 286 14.88 16.76 -10.15
C TYR A 286 16.02 16.15 -9.33
N MET A 287 16.10 14.84 -9.23
CA MET A 287 17.29 14.16 -8.70
C MET A 287 18.50 14.36 -9.63
N GLU A 288 18.33 14.19 -10.94
CA GLU A 288 19.38 14.41 -11.94
C GLU A 288 19.85 15.88 -11.97
N LYS A 289 18.94 16.83 -11.79
CA LYS A 289 19.25 18.26 -11.62
C LYS A 289 19.92 18.59 -10.28
N GLY A 290 19.92 17.67 -9.34
CA GLY A 290 20.54 17.81 -8.01
C GLY A 290 19.75 18.61 -7.01
N LEU A 291 18.46 18.83 -7.23
CA LEU A 291 17.58 19.49 -6.26
C LEU A 291 17.06 18.48 -5.23
N ILE A 292 16.65 17.28 -5.66
CA ILE A 292 16.23 16.21 -4.75
C ILE A 292 17.46 15.41 -4.35
N ALA A 293 17.74 15.36 -3.05
CA ALA A 293 18.87 14.64 -2.48
C ALA A 293 18.62 13.14 -2.34
N ALA A 294 17.38 12.77 -1.97
CA ALA A 294 16.98 11.37 -1.82
C ALA A 294 15.47 11.21 -2.05
N THR A 295 15.08 10.02 -2.51
CA THR A 295 13.68 9.57 -2.55
C THR A 295 13.55 8.16 -2.00
N ILE A 296 12.41 7.90 -1.35
CA ILE A 296 12.06 6.63 -0.73
C ILE A 296 11.03 5.92 -1.61
N CYS A 297 11.39 4.79 -2.20
CA CYS A 297 10.57 4.01 -3.14
C CYS A 297 9.91 2.84 -2.44
N GLN A 298 8.71 2.44 -2.87
CA GLN A 298 7.86 1.50 -2.15
C GLN A 298 7.26 0.38 -3.04
N GLN A 299 7.93 -0.07 -4.07
CA GLN A 299 7.56 -1.21 -4.91
C GLN A 299 6.10 -1.15 -5.44
N PRO A 300 5.69 -0.11 -6.20
CA PRO A 300 4.29 0.08 -6.61
C PRO A 300 3.73 -1.09 -7.42
N PHE A 301 4.54 -1.70 -8.28
CA PHE A 301 4.14 -2.87 -9.06
C PHE A 301 3.69 -4.05 -8.17
N GLN A 302 4.42 -4.34 -7.09
CA GLN A 302 4.04 -5.39 -6.14
C GLN A 302 2.77 -5.03 -5.38
N GLN A 303 2.56 -3.75 -5.06
CA GLN A 303 1.34 -3.28 -4.42
C GLN A 303 0.11 -3.47 -5.31
N GLY A 304 0.27 -3.48 -6.63
CA GLY A 304 -0.81 -3.81 -7.57
C GLY A 304 -1.07 -5.31 -7.72
N SER A 305 -0.02 -6.11 -7.81
CA SER A 305 -0.13 -7.54 -8.15
C SER A 305 -0.45 -8.44 -6.94
N LEU A 306 0.15 -8.18 -5.77
CA LEU A 306 0.03 -9.04 -4.59
C LEU A 306 -1.39 -9.08 -4.00
N PRO A 307 -2.17 -7.97 -3.93
CA PRO A 307 -3.56 -8.01 -3.46
C PRO A 307 -4.43 -8.99 -4.24
N LEU A 308 -4.29 -9.02 -5.56
CA LEU A 308 -5.02 -9.95 -6.42
C LEU A 308 -4.61 -11.41 -6.19
N SER A 309 -3.32 -11.66 -5.93
CA SER A 309 -2.83 -13.00 -5.58
C SER A 309 -3.43 -13.49 -4.26
N ILE A 310 -3.51 -12.62 -3.24
CA ILE A 310 -4.12 -12.93 -1.94
C ILE A 310 -5.60 -13.23 -2.09
N LEU A 311 -6.35 -12.35 -2.79
CA LEU A 311 -7.78 -12.55 -3.04
C LEU A 311 -8.04 -13.84 -3.80
N PHE A 312 -7.26 -14.10 -4.85
CA PHE A 312 -7.41 -15.32 -5.64
C PHE A 312 -7.14 -16.58 -4.81
N SER A 313 -6.08 -16.63 -4.01
CA SER A 313 -5.78 -17.77 -3.14
C SER A 313 -6.89 -17.97 -2.10
N CYS A 314 -7.39 -16.89 -1.50
CA CYS A 314 -8.49 -16.94 -0.55
C CYS A 314 -9.77 -17.52 -1.19
N LEU A 315 -10.16 -17.02 -2.36
CA LEU A 315 -11.40 -17.43 -3.03
C LEU A 315 -11.31 -18.80 -3.71
N ALA A 316 -10.17 -19.10 -4.32
CA ALA A 316 -9.98 -20.37 -5.05
C ALA A 316 -9.73 -21.54 -4.10
N ALA A 317 -8.86 -21.36 -3.11
CA ALA A 317 -8.37 -22.40 -2.22
C ALA A 317 -8.88 -22.30 -0.78
N GLY A 318 -9.44 -21.15 -0.37
CA GLY A 318 -9.78 -20.85 1.02
C GLY A 318 -8.53 -20.55 1.87
N GLU A 319 -7.40 -20.21 1.24
CA GLU A 319 -6.15 -19.88 1.91
C GLU A 319 -6.20 -18.46 2.43
N MET A 320 -6.19 -18.29 3.75
CA MET A 320 -6.07 -16.97 4.37
C MET A 320 -4.62 -16.48 4.32
N PRO A 321 -4.40 -15.16 4.21
CA PRO A 321 -3.05 -14.60 4.23
C PRO A 321 -2.33 -14.92 5.55
N VAL A 322 -1.03 -15.20 5.48
CA VAL A 322 -0.20 -15.52 6.66
C VAL A 322 -0.08 -14.33 7.61
N SER A 323 -0.16 -13.14 7.09
CA SER A 323 -0.09 -11.89 7.84
C SER A 323 -1.20 -10.94 7.41
N GLU A 324 -1.77 -10.23 8.37
CA GLU A 324 -2.72 -9.14 8.10
C GLU A 324 -2.03 -7.95 7.41
N ASN A 325 -0.72 -7.76 7.63
CA ASN A 325 0.07 -6.71 7.01
C ASN A 325 1.18 -7.33 6.17
N ASN A 326 1.08 -7.17 4.87
CA ASN A 326 2.06 -7.63 3.88
C ASN A 326 2.85 -6.42 3.41
N TYR A 327 3.92 -6.11 4.14
CA TYR A 327 4.77 -4.97 3.81
C TYR A 327 5.66 -5.29 2.62
N VAL A 328 5.68 -4.39 1.65
CA VAL A 328 6.63 -4.40 0.54
C VAL A 328 7.95 -3.75 0.96
N ASP A 329 9.04 -4.14 0.29
CA ASP A 329 10.36 -3.57 0.56
C ASP A 329 10.41 -2.08 0.21
N VAL A 330 11.21 -1.36 0.98
CA VAL A 330 11.47 0.07 0.77
C VAL A 330 12.91 0.24 0.29
N ASP A 331 13.07 0.90 -0.86
CA ASP A 331 14.36 1.25 -1.45
C ASP A 331 14.63 2.74 -1.28
N ILE A 332 15.88 3.09 -0.94
CA ILE A 332 16.33 4.48 -0.93
C ILE A 332 17.13 4.73 -2.20
N ARG A 333 16.73 5.76 -2.95
CA ARG A 333 17.51 6.28 -4.08
C ARG A 333 18.13 7.61 -3.67
N ILE A 334 19.44 7.68 -3.83
CA ILE A 334 20.26 8.86 -3.58
C ILE A 334 20.87 9.28 -4.91
N ARG A 335 21.11 10.56 -5.09
CA ARG A 335 21.75 11.10 -6.27
C ARG A 335 23.15 10.52 -6.48
#